data_72b9277524d57ff81a27013fedfe379f
#
_entry.id   72b9277524d57ff81a27013fedfe379f
#
_cell.length_a   1.000
_cell.length_b   1.000
_cell.length_c   1.000
_cell.angle_alpha   90.00
_cell.angle_beta   90.00
_cell.angle_gamma   90.00
#
_symmetry.space_group_name_H-M   'P 1'
#
loop_
_entity.id
_entity.type
_entity.pdbx_description
1 polymer ?
#
loop_
_entity_poly.entity_id
_entity_poly.type
_entity_poly.pdbx_seq_one_letter_code
_entity_poly.pdbx_strand_id
1 'polypeptide(L)'
;LADKRAEALLVTITYLTSIVQSIDNIQHPISMAQNFSWLRRGVVEIFPQPTDSDSETESLEKRLATTDRPLRVKYGIDPTGAEIHLGHTIPMRKLRAFQDAGHTAVLIIGDFTARIGDPSGKSEVRRQLTQEEVEKNAQTYLDQVRPILDFDTPGRLEVRYNSQWLSKLDLGKILELLSTMTVGQMLAKEGFAERYKKENPIFLHEFLYPLMQGFDSVAIEADVELGGTDQKFNIAVGRDLQRHFGQKPQFGLLLPILIGTDGVQKMSKSLGNYVGLSEHPTQKYQKLQGVPDHLLEQYFELLTDLPLEKLPDNPRDRQKLLAQEIVRQYHGHEAVNNIEAGDVPEFSLSKVEFPAKLSYILNVSGLCKSGGEGKRKIQEGGVRLDGDRITDVDASFQAPGELHGRVLQLGKNKFVRLV
;
A
#
# COMPACT_ATOMS: atom_id res chain seq x y z
N LEU A 1 46.60 -36.30 -30.16
CA LEU A 1 46.03 -34.92 -30.17
C LEU A 1 44.64 -34.89 -30.80
N ALA A 2 44.35 -35.70 -31.80
CA ALA A 2 43.05 -35.80 -32.46
C ALA A 2 42.00 -36.45 -31.53
N ASP A 3 42.39 -37.48 -30.77
CA ASP A 3 41.49 -38.19 -29.82
C ASP A 3 41.01 -37.30 -28.65
N LYS A 4 41.90 -36.49 -28.07
CA LYS A 4 41.53 -35.58 -26.99
C LYS A 4 40.59 -34.43 -27.43
N ARG A 5 40.65 -34.06 -28.71
CA ARG A 5 39.70 -33.06 -29.27
C ARG A 5 38.34 -33.69 -29.53
N ALA A 6 38.26 -34.95 -29.93
CA ALA A 6 37.00 -35.67 -30.11
C ALA A 6 36.28 -35.89 -28.76
N GLU A 7 37.00 -36.29 -27.71
CA GLU A 7 36.43 -36.43 -26.35
C GLU A 7 35.91 -35.07 -25.78
N ALA A 8 36.68 -33.98 -25.94
CA ALA A 8 36.23 -32.66 -25.51
C ALA A 8 34.99 -32.18 -26.27
N LEU A 9 34.89 -32.51 -27.58
CA LEU A 9 33.71 -32.16 -28.37
C LEU A 9 32.48 -32.98 -27.93
N LEU A 10 32.66 -34.26 -27.62
CA LEU A 10 31.59 -35.13 -27.13
C LEU A 10 31.04 -34.66 -25.79
N VAL A 11 31.91 -34.25 -24.84
CA VAL A 11 31.52 -33.71 -23.54
C VAL A 11 30.78 -32.40 -23.71
N THR A 12 31.22 -31.51 -24.61
CA THR A 12 30.56 -30.25 -24.90
C THR A 12 29.18 -30.44 -25.52
N ILE A 13 29.04 -31.38 -26.47
CA ILE A 13 27.76 -31.75 -27.10
C ILE A 13 26.80 -32.35 -26.05
N THR A 14 27.28 -33.23 -25.19
CA THR A 14 26.47 -33.85 -24.13
C THR A 14 26.00 -32.79 -23.11
N TYR A 15 26.86 -31.85 -22.78
CA TYR A 15 26.51 -30.73 -21.88
C TYR A 15 25.48 -29.76 -22.52
N LEU A 16 25.65 -29.42 -23.80
CA LEU A 16 24.69 -28.62 -24.56
C LEU A 16 23.35 -29.36 -24.73
N THR A 17 23.37 -30.67 -24.97
CA THR A 17 22.14 -31.48 -25.08
C THR A 17 21.40 -31.54 -23.73
N SER A 18 22.11 -31.62 -22.59
CA SER A 18 21.50 -31.58 -21.27
C SER A 18 20.91 -30.20 -20.93
N ILE A 19 21.52 -29.09 -21.39
CA ILE A 19 20.98 -27.75 -21.26
C ILE A 19 19.72 -27.60 -22.15
N VAL A 20 19.74 -28.08 -23.38
CA VAL A 20 18.55 -28.03 -24.25
C VAL A 20 17.42 -28.90 -23.70
N GLN A 21 17.71 -30.09 -23.16
CA GLN A 21 16.70 -30.91 -22.47
C GLN A 21 16.19 -30.28 -21.16
N SER A 22 17.01 -29.50 -20.46
CA SER A 22 16.52 -28.74 -19.29
C SER A 22 15.70 -27.51 -19.68
N ILE A 23 15.93 -26.92 -20.87
CA ILE A 23 15.11 -25.82 -21.41
C ILE A 23 13.76 -26.37 -21.95
N ASP A 24 13.75 -27.54 -22.60
CA ASP A 24 12.51 -28.19 -23.03
C ASP A 24 11.65 -28.69 -21.84
N ASN A 25 12.25 -28.99 -20.68
CA ASN A 25 11.53 -29.32 -19.47
C ASN A 25 10.92 -28.06 -18.77
N ILE A 26 11.26 -26.83 -19.19
CA ILE A 26 10.63 -25.59 -18.72
C ILE A 26 9.32 -25.31 -19.50
N GLN A 27 9.04 -26.02 -20.58
CA GLN A 27 7.78 -25.98 -21.34
C GLN A 27 6.82 -27.15 -21.01
N HIS A 28 6.76 -27.59 -19.75
CA HIS A 28 5.60 -28.39 -19.35
C HIS A 28 4.39 -27.48 -19.20
N PRO A 29 3.25 -27.81 -19.84
CA PRO A 29 1.98 -27.18 -19.50
C PRO A 29 1.76 -27.43 -18.01
N ILE A 30 1.68 -26.35 -17.24
CA ILE A 30 1.38 -26.39 -15.81
C ILE A 30 0.14 -27.24 -15.64
N SER A 31 0.29 -28.40 -15.00
CA SER A 31 -0.76 -29.36 -14.69
C SER A 31 -1.95 -28.64 -14.07
N MET A 32 -3.17 -28.91 -14.55
CA MET A 32 -4.43 -28.28 -14.22
C MET A 32 -4.92 -28.54 -12.78
N ALA A 33 -4.12 -28.18 -11.80
CA ALA A 33 -4.57 -27.84 -10.46
C ALA A 33 -3.81 -26.58 -10.06
N GLN A 34 -4.00 -25.48 -10.81
CA GLN A 34 -3.47 -24.20 -10.39
C GLN A 34 -4.10 -23.86 -9.04
N ASN A 35 -3.29 -23.93 -8.00
CA ASN A 35 -3.70 -23.53 -6.67
C ASN A 35 -3.84 -22.00 -6.67
N PHE A 36 -5.06 -21.49 -6.84
CA PHE A 36 -5.37 -20.05 -6.76
C PHE A 36 -5.46 -19.53 -5.32
N SER A 37 -4.82 -20.20 -4.36
CA SER A 37 -4.80 -19.72 -2.96
C SER A 37 -4.24 -18.30 -2.83
N TRP A 38 -3.20 -17.97 -3.63
CA TRP A 38 -2.63 -16.62 -3.70
C TRP A 38 -3.65 -15.56 -4.14
N LEU A 39 -4.56 -15.93 -5.07
CA LEU A 39 -5.60 -15.04 -5.56
C LEU A 39 -6.62 -14.72 -4.46
N ARG A 40 -6.99 -15.71 -3.65
CA ARG A 40 -8.03 -15.59 -2.62
C ARG A 40 -7.54 -15.04 -1.29
N ARG A 41 -6.24 -15.18 -0.97
CA ARG A 41 -5.67 -14.69 0.29
C ARG A 41 -5.97 -13.20 0.50
N GLY A 42 -6.62 -12.85 1.61
CA GLY A 42 -6.95 -11.47 1.97
C GLY A 42 -7.94 -10.79 1.03
N VAL A 43 -8.75 -11.52 0.27
CA VAL A 43 -9.76 -10.99 -0.66
C VAL A 43 -11.14 -11.12 -0.05
N VAL A 44 -11.89 -10.04 -0.04
CA VAL A 44 -13.28 -10.00 0.44
C VAL A 44 -14.24 -10.49 -0.63
N GLU A 45 -14.07 -10.02 -1.87
CA GLU A 45 -14.97 -10.33 -2.98
C GLU A 45 -14.24 -10.24 -4.31
N ILE A 46 -14.56 -11.16 -5.23
CA ILE A 46 -14.23 -11.06 -6.66
C ILE A 46 -15.54 -11.02 -7.42
N PHE A 47 -15.73 -10.06 -8.31
CA PHE A 47 -16.94 -9.96 -9.12
C PHE A 47 -16.65 -9.63 -10.60
N PRO A 48 -17.50 -10.10 -11.55
CA PRO A 48 -18.65 -10.96 -11.31
C PRO A 48 -18.21 -12.36 -10.91
N GLN A 49 -19.11 -13.12 -10.31
CA GLN A 49 -18.98 -14.55 -10.10
C GLN A 49 -20.09 -15.26 -10.86
N PRO A 50 -19.83 -16.46 -11.41
CA PRO A 50 -20.90 -17.33 -11.91
C PRO A 50 -21.94 -17.57 -10.82
N THR A 51 -23.20 -17.58 -11.19
CA THR A 51 -24.31 -17.92 -10.31
C THR A 51 -25.04 -19.13 -10.91
N ASP A 52 -25.84 -19.82 -10.10
CA ASP A 52 -26.68 -20.95 -10.57
C ASP A 52 -27.65 -20.52 -11.67
N SER A 53 -28.05 -19.24 -11.69
CA SER A 53 -28.93 -18.65 -12.71
C SER A 53 -28.18 -18.09 -13.94
N ASP A 54 -26.85 -17.91 -13.86
CA ASP A 54 -25.97 -17.40 -14.92
C ASP A 54 -24.65 -18.14 -14.91
N SER A 55 -24.69 -19.38 -15.39
CA SER A 55 -23.49 -20.24 -15.56
C SER A 55 -22.60 -19.82 -16.72
N GLU A 56 -23.06 -18.89 -17.59
CA GLU A 56 -22.27 -18.37 -18.71
C GLU A 56 -21.30 -17.25 -18.25
N THR A 57 -21.54 -16.64 -17.09
CA THR A 57 -20.60 -15.67 -16.52
C THR A 57 -19.26 -16.38 -16.22
N GLU A 58 -18.19 -15.87 -16.82
CA GLU A 58 -16.83 -16.39 -16.60
C GLU A 58 -16.33 -16.00 -15.21
N SER A 59 -15.65 -16.93 -14.51
CA SER A 59 -14.92 -16.59 -13.28
C SER A 59 -13.51 -16.08 -13.58
N LEU A 60 -12.91 -15.33 -12.63
CA LEU A 60 -11.53 -14.86 -12.77
C LEU A 60 -10.53 -16.03 -12.84
N GLU A 61 -10.76 -17.09 -12.04
CA GLU A 61 -9.93 -18.28 -12.07
C GLU A 61 -9.94 -18.96 -13.45
N LYS A 62 -11.12 -19.04 -14.09
CA LYS A 62 -11.23 -19.57 -15.44
C LYS A 62 -10.49 -18.67 -16.43
N ARG A 63 -10.62 -17.34 -16.31
CA ARG A 63 -9.89 -16.37 -17.14
C ARG A 63 -8.37 -16.56 -16.99
N LEU A 64 -7.88 -16.66 -15.76
CA LEU A 64 -6.47 -16.89 -15.46
C LEU A 64 -5.94 -18.22 -16.05
N ALA A 65 -6.77 -19.27 -16.03
CA ALA A 65 -6.39 -20.58 -16.54
C ALA A 65 -6.40 -20.67 -18.06
N THR A 66 -7.16 -19.83 -18.78
CA THR A 66 -7.40 -19.93 -20.21
C THR A 66 -6.79 -18.78 -21.03
N THR A 67 -6.25 -17.76 -20.38
CA THR A 67 -5.66 -16.62 -21.08
C THR A 67 -4.39 -17.00 -21.83
N ASP A 68 -4.25 -16.48 -23.04
CA ASP A 68 -3.07 -16.65 -23.92
C ASP A 68 -2.08 -15.48 -23.81
N ARG A 69 -2.43 -14.46 -23.00
CA ARG A 69 -1.62 -13.28 -22.74
C ARG A 69 -1.62 -12.89 -21.26
N PRO A 70 -0.61 -12.16 -20.80
CA PRO A 70 -0.67 -11.55 -19.48
C PRO A 70 -1.92 -10.69 -19.32
N LEU A 71 -2.66 -10.87 -18.23
CA LEU A 71 -3.77 -9.98 -17.87
C LEU A 71 -3.23 -8.65 -17.38
N ARG A 72 -3.95 -7.57 -17.68
CA ARG A 72 -3.66 -6.21 -17.22
C ARG A 72 -4.42 -5.94 -15.92
N VAL A 73 -3.67 -5.90 -14.82
CA VAL A 73 -4.23 -5.77 -13.48
C VAL A 73 -4.02 -4.34 -12.99
N LYS A 74 -5.11 -3.59 -12.91
CA LYS A 74 -5.13 -2.16 -12.56
C LYS A 74 -5.20 -1.97 -11.06
N TYR A 75 -4.41 -1.03 -10.57
CA TYR A 75 -4.63 -0.37 -9.29
C TYR A 75 -4.38 1.12 -9.43
N GLY A 76 -5.38 1.95 -9.09
CA GLY A 76 -5.28 3.40 -9.10
C GLY A 76 -5.03 3.96 -7.70
N ILE A 77 -4.16 4.96 -7.61
CA ILE A 77 -3.90 5.68 -6.37
C ILE A 77 -3.78 7.18 -6.63
N ASP A 78 -4.59 7.96 -5.90
CA ASP A 78 -4.50 9.41 -5.91
C ASP A 78 -3.40 9.87 -4.94
N PRO A 79 -2.39 10.62 -5.39
CA PRO A 79 -1.28 11.06 -4.54
C PRO A 79 -1.69 12.23 -3.62
N THR A 80 -2.62 11.98 -2.70
CA THR A 80 -3.23 12.98 -1.81
C THR A 80 -2.35 13.40 -0.63
N GLY A 81 -1.14 12.88 -0.51
CA GLY A 81 -0.15 13.25 0.51
C GLY A 81 1.15 12.49 0.32
N ALA A 82 2.26 13.00 0.82
CA ALA A 82 3.59 12.49 0.53
C ALA A 82 3.91 11.09 1.09
N GLU A 83 3.14 10.57 2.04
CA GLU A 83 3.46 9.35 2.77
C GLU A 83 2.43 8.24 2.53
N ILE A 84 2.91 7.02 2.33
CA ILE A 84 2.12 5.79 2.24
C ILE A 84 2.17 5.08 3.61
N HIS A 85 1.08 4.47 4.03
CA HIS A 85 1.01 3.61 5.22
C HIS A 85 0.63 2.17 4.85
N LEU A 86 0.79 1.23 5.79
CA LEU A 86 0.58 -0.21 5.54
C LEU A 86 -0.78 -0.54 4.92
N GLY A 87 -1.85 0.22 5.22
CA GLY A 87 -3.15 0.02 4.58
C GLY A 87 -3.14 0.16 3.05
N HIS A 88 -2.30 1.07 2.51
CA HIS A 88 -2.15 1.23 1.07
C HIS A 88 -1.35 0.09 0.41
N THR A 89 -0.60 -0.67 1.20
CA THR A 89 0.23 -1.76 0.64
C THR A 89 -0.58 -3.02 0.33
N ILE A 90 -1.76 -3.17 0.89
CA ILE A 90 -2.61 -4.35 0.68
C ILE A 90 -2.91 -4.57 -0.82
N PRO A 91 -3.48 -3.60 -1.56
CA PRO A 91 -3.69 -3.77 -2.99
C PRO A 91 -2.36 -3.86 -3.77
N MET A 92 -1.29 -3.23 -3.31
CA MET A 92 0.02 -3.33 -3.96
C MET A 92 0.62 -4.74 -3.81
N ARG A 93 0.49 -5.37 -2.64
CA ARG A 93 0.90 -6.77 -2.42
C ARG A 93 0.08 -7.72 -3.28
N LYS A 94 -1.21 -7.48 -3.43
CA LYS A 94 -2.05 -8.25 -4.35
C LYS A 94 -1.62 -8.04 -5.81
N LEU A 95 -1.30 -6.82 -6.19
CA LEU A 95 -0.76 -6.49 -7.51
C LEU A 95 0.58 -7.22 -7.76
N ARG A 96 1.45 -7.30 -6.74
CA ARG A 96 2.69 -8.09 -6.78
C ARG A 96 2.41 -9.58 -6.99
N ALA A 97 1.42 -10.15 -6.32
CA ALA A 97 1.07 -11.55 -6.51
C ALA A 97 0.62 -11.86 -7.96
N PHE A 98 -0.03 -10.91 -8.63
CA PHE A 98 -0.31 -11.03 -10.06
C PHE A 98 0.95 -10.93 -10.93
N GLN A 99 1.92 -10.07 -10.58
CA GLN A 99 3.21 -10.02 -11.28
C GLN A 99 3.94 -11.36 -11.16
N ASP A 100 4.00 -11.93 -9.96
CA ASP A 100 4.62 -13.23 -9.68
C ASP A 100 3.93 -14.37 -10.45
N ALA A 101 2.61 -14.25 -10.66
CA ALA A 101 1.83 -15.20 -11.48
C ALA A 101 1.97 -14.96 -13.01
N GLY A 102 2.76 -14.01 -13.44
CA GLY A 102 3.04 -13.80 -14.86
C GLY A 102 2.24 -12.70 -15.53
N HIS A 103 1.44 -11.93 -14.78
CA HIS A 103 0.58 -10.89 -15.32
C HIS A 103 1.23 -9.49 -15.25
N THR A 104 0.63 -8.52 -15.92
CA THR A 104 1.12 -7.13 -15.95
C THR A 104 0.37 -6.29 -14.93
N ALA A 105 1.08 -5.81 -13.92
CA ALA A 105 0.59 -4.78 -13.03
C ALA A 105 0.51 -3.43 -13.75
N VAL A 106 -0.63 -2.74 -13.64
CA VAL A 106 -0.79 -1.37 -14.16
C VAL A 106 -1.11 -0.46 -12.98
N LEU A 107 -0.09 0.22 -12.48
CA LEU A 107 -0.23 1.20 -11.41
C LEU A 107 -0.60 2.56 -12.03
N ILE A 108 -1.81 3.03 -11.75
CA ILE A 108 -2.27 4.35 -12.20
C ILE A 108 -2.05 5.36 -11.09
N ILE A 109 -1.26 6.37 -11.40
CA ILE A 109 -1.15 7.58 -10.58
C ILE A 109 -2.27 8.52 -11.01
N GLY A 110 -3.20 8.77 -10.10
CA GLY A 110 -4.36 9.63 -10.33
C GLY A 110 -4.00 11.10 -10.21
N ASP A 111 -3.11 11.59 -11.07
CA ASP A 111 -2.65 12.98 -11.06
C ASP A 111 -3.74 13.95 -11.55
N PHE A 112 -4.67 13.48 -12.37
CA PHE A 112 -5.85 14.25 -12.76
C PHE A 112 -6.99 14.12 -11.73
N THR A 113 -7.30 12.89 -11.29
CA THR A 113 -8.41 12.60 -10.38
C THR A 113 -8.15 13.13 -8.96
N ALA A 114 -6.90 13.20 -8.50
CA ALA A 114 -6.54 13.80 -7.22
C ALA A 114 -6.98 15.27 -7.08
N ARG A 115 -7.15 15.97 -8.20
CA ARG A 115 -7.64 17.37 -8.22
C ARG A 115 -9.13 17.47 -7.93
N ILE A 116 -9.89 16.39 -8.15
CA ILE A 116 -11.31 16.29 -7.81
C ILE A 116 -11.47 15.70 -6.42
N GLY A 117 -10.76 14.61 -6.15
CA GLY A 117 -10.80 13.82 -4.93
C GLY A 117 -11.90 12.76 -4.94
N ASP A 118 -11.54 11.54 -4.53
CA ASP A 118 -12.47 10.42 -4.41
C ASP A 118 -13.55 10.69 -3.37
N PRO A 119 -14.85 10.68 -3.73
CA PRO A 119 -15.95 10.83 -2.78
C PRO A 119 -16.20 9.58 -1.92
N SER A 120 -15.52 8.44 -2.19
CA SER A 120 -15.72 7.19 -1.45
C SER A 120 -15.28 7.31 0.01
N GLY A 121 -16.09 6.77 0.92
CA GLY A 121 -15.75 6.63 2.34
C GLY A 121 -15.56 7.93 3.13
N LYS A 122 -16.06 9.08 2.64
CA LYS A 122 -16.01 10.37 3.36
C LYS A 122 -17.31 11.14 3.24
N SER A 123 -17.65 11.83 4.33
CA SER A 123 -18.83 12.71 4.44
C SER A 123 -18.55 14.17 4.05
N GLU A 124 -17.32 14.53 3.70
CA GLU A 124 -16.90 15.93 3.46
C GLU A 124 -16.18 16.08 2.12
N VAL A 125 -16.28 17.29 1.54
CA VAL A 125 -15.58 17.68 0.31
C VAL A 125 -14.07 17.74 0.57
N ARG A 126 -13.28 17.12 -0.31
CA ARG A 126 -11.81 17.16 -0.21
C ARG A 126 -11.26 18.51 -0.70
N ARG A 127 -10.15 18.96 -0.07
CA ARG A 127 -9.33 20.05 -0.61
C ARG A 127 -8.76 19.61 -1.96
N GLN A 128 -8.92 20.45 -2.97
CA GLN A 128 -8.26 20.26 -4.25
C GLN A 128 -6.75 20.51 -4.11
N LEU A 129 -5.94 19.62 -4.69
CA LEU A 129 -4.50 19.75 -4.75
C LEU A 129 -4.07 20.51 -5.99
N THR A 130 -2.94 21.22 -5.92
CA THR A 130 -2.29 21.78 -7.11
C THR A 130 -1.57 20.68 -7.90
N GLN A 131 -1.28 20.95 -9.17
CA GLN A 131 -0.52 20.00 -10.00
C GLN A 131 0.87 19.72 -9.42
N GLU A 132 1.57 20.73 -8.91
CA GLU A 132 2.90 20.59 -8.30
C GLU A 132 2.86 19.73 -7.04
N GLU A 133 1.84 19.90 -6.18
CA GLU A 133 1.64 19.04 -5.00
C GLU A 133 1.44 17.57 -5.42
N VAL A 134 0.66 17.34 -6.47
CA VAL A 134 0.38 15.99 -6.99
C VAL A 134 1.63 15.34 -7.57
N GLU A 135 2.40 16.04 -8.40
CA GLU A 135 3.64 15.55 -9.01
C GLU A 135 4.68 15.19 -7.94
N LYS A 136 4.88 16.05 -6.95
CA LYS A 136 5.79 15.79 -5.83
C LYS A 136 5.38 14.56 -5.02
N ASN A 137 4.10 14.44 -4.71
CA ASN A 137 3.59 13.30 -3.97
C ASN A 137 3.70 12.01 -4.78
N ALA A 138 3.43 12.05 -6.10
CA ALA A 138 3.52 10.89 -6.98
C ALA A 138 4.93 10.29 -7.01
N GLN A 139 5.97 11.13 -7.13
CA GLN A 139 7.35 10.67 -7.09
C GLN A 139 7.66 9.96 -5.76
N THR A 140 7.24 10.56 -4.64
CA THR A 140 7.43 9.98 -3.31
C THR A 140 6.72 8.62 -3.18
N TYR A 141 5.56 8.45 -3.81
CA TYR A 141 4.82 7.18 -3.80
C TYR A 141 5.58 6.07 -4.53
N LEU A 142 6.12 6.36 -5.71
CA LEU A 142 6.87 5.37 -6.49
C LEU A 142 8.09 4.85 -5.73
N ASP A 143 8.82 5.74 -5.05
CA ASP A 143 9.98 5.36 -4.24
C ASP A 143 9.58 4.45 -3.06
N GLN A 144 8.46 4.74 -2.39
CA GLN A 144 7.97 3.96 -1.26
C GLN A 144 7.41 2.58 -1.67
N VAL A 145 6.88 2.41 -2.89
CA VAL A 145 6.33 1.12 -3.35
C VAL A 145 7.35 0.23 -4.04
N ARG A 146 8.55 0.73 -4.33
CA ARG A 146 9.63 -0.04 -4.96
C ARG A 146 9.98 -1.35 -4.22
N PRO A 147 9.97 -1.43 -2.87
CA PRO A 147 10.20 -2.69 -2.17
C PRO A 147 9.09 -3.74 -2.34
N ILE A 148 7.91 -3.34 -2.85
CA ILE A 148 6.74 -4.21 -2.95
C ILE A 148 6.59 -4.74 -4.37
N LEU A 149 6.66 -3.86 -5.38
CA LEU A 149 6.39 -4.20 -6.78
C LEU A 149 7.66 -4.57 -7.53
N ASP A 150 7.52 -5.42 -8.53
CA ASP A 150 8.61 -5.76 -9.45
C ASP A 150 8.73 -4.67 -10.53
N PHE A 151 9.75 -3.82 -10.40
CA PHE A 151 10.09 -2.77 -11.35
C PHE A 151 11.10 -3.22 -12.42
N ASP A 152 11.75 -4.37 -12.20
CA ASP A 152 12.95 -4.74 -12.96
C ASP A 152 12.65 -5.73 -14.07
N THR A 153 11.62 -6.58 -13.91
CA THR A 153 11.25 -7.55 -14.94
C THR A 153 10.44 -6.91 -16.07
N PRO A 154 10.93 -6.90 -17.32
CA PRO A 154 10.21 -6.27 -18.43
C PRO A 154 8.80 -6.81 -18.61
N GLY A 155 7.83 -5.93 -18.82
CA GLY A 155 6.42 -6.29 -19.04
C GLY A 155 5.64 -6.64 -17.78
N ARG A 156 6.25 -6.61 -16.58
CA ARG A 156 5.57 -6.91 -15.32
C ARG A 156 4.92 -5.67 -14.66
N LEU A 157 5.41 -4.47 -14.97
CA LEU A 157 4.87 -3.24 -14.42
C LEU A 157 4.74 -2.15 -15.50
N GLU A 158 3.58 -1.51 -15.53
CA GLU A 158 3.38 -0.24 -16.20
C GLU A 158 2.97 0.80 -15.15
N VAL A 159 3.69 1.92 -15.09
CA VAL A 159 3.28 3.10 -14.32
C VAL A 159 2.67 4.10 -15.29
N ARG A 160 1.40 4.47 -15.07
CA ARG A 160 0.65 5.35 -15.95
C ARG A 160 0.08 6.52 -15.15
N TYR A 161 0.01 7.67 -15.76
CA TYR A 161 -0.61 8.88 -15.21
C TYR A 161 -1.94 9.11 -15.91
N ASN A 162 -3.04 9.24 -15.17
CA ASN A 162 -4.35 9.33 -15.83
C ASN A 162 -4.59 10.68 -16.52
N SER A 163 -3.80 11.70 -16.25
CA SER A 163 -3.76 12.91 -17.07
C SER A 163 -3.43 12.63 -18.55
N GLN A 164 -2.72 11.53 -18.86
CA GLN A 164 -2.34 11.16 -20.24
C GLN A 164 -3.55 11.00 -21.17
N TRP A 165 -4.70 10.62 -20.64
CA TRP A 165 -5.96 10.47 -21.38
C TRP A 165 -7.07 11.39 -20.87
N LEU A 166 -7.22 11.60 -19.56
CA LEU A 166 -8.31 12.42 -19.01
C LEU A 166 -8.20 13.90 -19.40
N SER A 167 -6.98 14.44 -19.48
CA SER A 167 -6.77 15.83 -19.91
C SER A 167 -7.13 16.10 -21.39
N LYS A 168 -7.26 15.02 -22.18
CA LYS A 168 -7.58 15.10 -23.62
C LYS A 168 -9.07 14.90 -23.91
N LEU A 169 -9.88 14.64 -22.88
CA LEU A 169 -11.32 14.52 -23.06
C LEU A 169 -11.91 15.90 -23.38
N ASP A 170 -12.50 16.00 -24.54
CA ASP A 170 -13.29 17.17 -24.93
C ASP A 170 -14.70 17.13 -24.31
N LEU A 171 -15.43 18.21 -24.45
CA LEU A 171 -16.80 18.32 -23.94
C LEU A 171 -17.72 17.22 -24.50
N GLY A 172 -17.57 16.88 -25.80
CA GLY A 172 -18.34 15.81 -26.43
C GLY A 172 -18.14 14.48 -25.75
N LYS A 173 -16.88 14.12 -25.47
CA LYS A 173 -16.53 12.87 -24.77
C LYS A 173 -16.99 12.88 -23.31
N ILE A 174 -16.93 14.02 -22.63
CA ILE A 174 -17.46 14.16 -21.27
C ILE A 174 -18.97 13.95 -21.25
N LEU A 175 -19.70 14.52 -22.21
CA LEU A 175 -21.14 14.31 -22.34
C LEU A 175 -21.49 12.86 -22.65
N GLU A 176 -20.71 12.19 -23.50
CA GLU A 176 -20.84 10.74 -23.74
C GLU A 176 -20.70 9.95 -22.44
N LEU A 177 -19.65 10.20 -21.64
CA LEU A 177 -19.46 9.55 -20.34
C LEU A 177 -20.63 9.80 -19.38
N LEU A 178 -21.08 11.05 -19.27
CA LEU A 178 -22.20 11.41 -18.42
C LEU A 178 -23.52 10.74 -18.86
N SER A 179 -23.70 10.48 -20.16
CA SER A 179 -24.89 9.81 -20.67
C SER A 179 -24.98 8.32 -20.35
N THR A 180 -23.87 7.72 -19.89
CA THR A 180 -23.83 6.28 -19.52
C THR A 180 -24.45 5.99 -18.16
N MET A 181 -24.69 7.01 -17.33
CA MET A 181 -25.21 6.84 -15.97
C MET A 181 -26.31 7.84 -15.64
N THR A 182 -27.30 7.41 -14.89
CA THR A 182 -28.36 8.29 -14.36
C THR A 182 -27.96 8.88 -13.01
N VAL A 183 -28.58 10.02 -12.65
CA VAL A 183 -28.43 10.63 -11.32
C VAL A 183 -28.81 9.64 -10.20
N GLY A 184 -29.90 8.86 -10.41
CA GLY A 184 -30.32 7.84 -9.45
C GLY A 184 -29.26 6.77 -9.19
N GLN A 185 -28.56 6.31 -10.24
CA GLN A 185 -27.46 5.36 -10.10
C GLN A 185 -26.27 5.99 -9.35
N MET A 186 -25.93 7.25 -9.64
CA MET A 186 -24.87 7.96 -8.91
C MET A 186 -25.22 8.12 -7.41
N LEU A 187 -26.46 8.47 -7.11
CA LEU A 187 -26.94 8.62 -5.73
C LEU A 187 -27.05 7.26 -4.98
N ALA A 188 -27.00 6.13 -5.68
CA ALA A 188 -26.92 4.82 -5.04
C ALA A 188 -25.55 4.52 -4.41
N LYS A 189 -24.47 5.28 -4.77
CA LYS A 189 -23.18 5.21 -4.10
C LYS A 189 -23.33 5.66 -2.64
N GLU A 190 -22.86 4.84 -1.69
CA GLU A 190 -23.06 5.03 -0.26
C GLU A 190 -22.74 6.45 0.22
N GLY A 191 -21.58 6.99 -0.13
CA GLY A 191 -21.16 8.34 0.27
C GLY A 191 -22.07 9.45 -0.27
N PHE A 192 -22.61 9.31 -1.49
CA PHE A 192 -23.56 10.26 -2.06
C PHE A 192 -24.95 10.08 -1.44
N ALA A 193 -25.41 8.84 -1.25
CA ALA A 193 -26.70 8.56 -0.62
C ALA A 193 -26.78 9.14 0.80
N GLU A 194 -25.73 8.99 1.57
CA GLU A 194 -25.65 9.50 2.95
C GLU A 194 -25.66 11.04 2.97
N ARG A 195 -24.85 11.68 2.13
CA ARG A 195 -24.79 13.15 2.04
C ARG A 195 -26.11 13.74 1.56
N TYR A 196 -26.75 13.10 0.56
CA TYR A 196 -28.04 13.52 0.05
C TYR A 196 -29.12 13.46 1.14
N LYS A 197 -29.17 12.38 1.93
CA LYS A 197 -30.10 12.24 3.06
C LYS A 197 -29.88 13.27 4.17
N LYS A 198 -28.64 13.68 4.38
CA LYS A 198 -28.25 14.66 5.40
C LYS A 198 -28.29 16.11 4.88
N GLU A 199 -28.76 16.30 3.65
CA GLU A 199 -28.78 17.63 2.98
C GLU A 199 -27.39 18.29 2.89
N ASN A 200 -26.32 17.49 2.96
CA ASN A 200 -24.95 17.96 2.77
C ASN A 200 -24.68 18.21 1.27
N PRO A 201 -23.93 19.29 0.94
CA PRO A 201 -23.68 19.62 -0.48
C PRO A 201 -23.01 18.49 -1.23
N ILE A 202 -23.49 18.22 -2.46
CA ILE A 202 -22.85 17.36 -3.45
C ILE A 202 -22.63 18.21 -4.69
N PHE A 203 -21.37 18.42 -5.08
CA PHE A 203 -21.05 19.21 -6.25
C PHE A 203 -21.04 18.34 -7.51
N LEU A 204 -21.49 18.89 -8.64
CA LEU A 204 -21.62 18.15 -9.91
C LEU A 204 -20.30 17.51 -10.39
N HIS A 205 -19.15 18.17 -10.14
CA HIS A 205 -17.86 17.60 -10.52
C HIS A 205 -17.50 16.30 -9.76
N GLU A 206 -18.08 16.08 -8.58
CA GLU A 206 -17.85 14.85 -7.81
C GLU A 206 -18.48 13.63 -8.51
N PHE A 207 -19.54 13.80 -9.28
CA PHE A 207 -20.13 12.72 -10.09
C PHE A 207 -19.23 12.29 -11.25
N LEU A 208 -18.28 13.14 -11.66
CA LEU A 208 -17.30 12.76 -12.69
C LEU A 208 -16.24 11.80 -12.16
N TYR A 209 -15.95 11.78 -10.85
CA TYR A 209 -14.90 10.95 -10.30
C TYR A 209 -15.08 9.45 -10.61
N PRO A 210 -16.23 8.79 -10.33
CA PRO A 210 -16.46 7.40 -10.70
C PRO A 210 -16.33 7.13 -12.20
N LEU A 211 -16.77 8.07 -13.04
CA LEU A 211 -16.67 7.97 -14.51
C LEU A 211 -15.22 8.07 -14.98
N MET A 212 -14.42 8.96 -14.38
CA MET A 212 -13.00 9.09 -14.70
C MET A 212 -12.21 7.85 -14.29
N GLN A 213 -12.42 7.33 -13.06
CA GLN A 213 -11.82 6.09 -12.63
C GLN A 213 -12.25 4.92 -13.54
N GLY A 214 -13.52 4.89 -13.94
CA GLY A 214 -14.01 3.90 -14.88
C GLY A 214 -13.39 4.03 -16.26
N PHE A 215 -13.19 5.26 -16.75
CA PHE A 215 -12.53 5.51 -18.02
C PHE A 215 -11.03 5.17 -18.00
N ASP A 216 -10.36 5.24 -16.85
CA ASP A 216 -9.02 4.71 -16.70
C ASP A 216 -8.96 3.22 -17.11
N SER A 217 -9.97 2.43 -16.74
CA SER A 217 -10.05 1.00 -17.11
C SER A 217 -10.24 0.81 -18.62
N VAL A 218 -11.02 1.70 -19.27
CA VAL A 218 -11.18 1.73 -20.73
C VAL A 218 -9.85 2.09 -21.40
N ALA A 219 -9.18 3.14 -20.93
CA ALA A 219 -7.95 3.66 -21.53
C ALA A 219 -6.78 2.68 -21.51
N ILE A 220 -6.73 1.83 -20.49
CA ILE A 220 -5.67 0.83 -20.36
C ILE A 220 -6.14 -0.59 -20.71
N GLU A 221 -7.39 -0.79 -21.13
CA GLU A 221 -7.97 -2.11 -21.41
C GLU A 221 -7.77 -3.08 -20.22
N ALA A 222 -8.17 -2.67 -19.02
CA ALA A 222 -7.98 -3.44 -17.80
C ALA A 222 -8.75 -4.76 -17.83
N ASP A 223 -8.11 -5.87 -17.43
CA ASP A 223 -8.76 -7.17 -17.24
C ASP A 223 -9.23 -7.38 -15.79
N VAL A 224 -8.51 -6.77 -14.83
CA VAL A 224 -8.81 -6.83 -13.40
C VAL A 224 -8.56 -5.45 -12.78
N GLU A 225 -9.42 -5.01 -11.90
CA GLU A 225 -9.21 -3.81 -11.08
C GLU A 225 -9.24 -4.15 -9.60
N LEU A 226 -8.19 -3.74 -8.87
CA LEU A 226 -8.06 -3.90 -7.43
C LEU A 226 -8.59 -2.65 -6.72
N GLY A 227 -9.30 -2.84 -5.62
CA GLY A 227 -9.74 -1.74 -4.77
C GLY A 227 -10.11 -2.17 -3.37
N GLY A 228 -10.25 -1.23 -2.45
CA GLY A 228 -10.90 -1.47 -1.17
C GLY A 228 -12.39 -1.77 -1.35
N THR A 229 -13.03 -2.30 -0.32
CA THR A 229 -14.48 -2.59 -0.35
C THR A 229 -15.33 -1.36 -0.68
N ASP A 230 -14.86 -0.16 -0.35
CA ASP A 230 -15.46 1.12 -0.68
C ASP A 230 -15.38 1.50 -2.18
N GLN A 231 -14.55 0.78 -2.97
CA GLN A 231 -14.35 1.02 -4.39
C GLN A 231 -15.28 0.20 -5.30
N LYS A 232 -16.13 -0.68 -4.73
CA LYS A 232 -17.01 -1.58 -5.51
C LYS A 232 -17.83 -0.84 -6.55
N PHE A 233 -18.43 0.29 -6.18
CA PHE A 233 -19.22 1.12 -7.08
C PHE A 233 -18.38 1.63 -8.25
N ASN A 234 -17.23 2.24 -7.98
CA ASN A 234 -16.36 2.82 -9.01
C ASN A 234 -15.86 1.75 -9.99
N ILE A 235 -15.49 0.57 -9.47
CA ILE A 235 -15.07 -0.57 -10.30
C ILE A 235 -16.22 -1.07 -11.18
N ALA A 236 -17.45 -1.12 -10.65
CA ALA A 236 -18.64 -1.48 -11.44
C ALA A 236 -18.89 -0.47 -12.57
N VAL A 237 -18.73 0.82 -12.31
CA VAL A 237 -18.80 1.86 -13.35
C VAL A 237 -17.76 1.59 -14.46
N GLY A 238 -16.54 1.21 -14.11
CA GLY A 238 -15.50 0.84 -15.07
C GLY A 238 -15.93 -0.31 -15.98
N ARG A 239 -16.58 -1.34 -15.42
CA ARG A 239 -17.14 -2.45 -16.19
C ARG A 239 -18.22 -2.02 -17.18
N ASP A 240 -19.09 -1.12 -16.74
CA ASP A 240 -20.18 -0.61 -17.60
C ASP A 240 -19.63 0.26 -18.73
N LEU A 241 -18.63 1.09 -18.45
CA LEU A 241 -17.94 1.87 -19.47
C LEU A 241 -17.20 0.99 -20.48
N GLN A 242 -16.50 -0.05 -20.02
CA GLN A 242 -15.86 -0.99 -20.94
C GLN A 242 -16.87 -1.66 -21.90
N ARG A 243 -18.05 -2.08 -21.40
CA ARG A 243 -19.13 -2.58 -22.28
C ARG A 243 -19.59 -1.51 -23.28
N HIS A 244 -19.79 -0.27 -22.81
CA HIS A 244 -20.20 0.85 -23.67
C HIS A 244 -19.20 1.07 -24.82
N PHE A 245 -17.89 0.96 -24.52
CA PHE A 245 -16.82 1.10 -25.50
C PHE A 245 -16.46 -0.20 -26.24
N GLY A 246 -17.30 -1.25 -26.14
CA GLY A 246 -17.10 -2.51 -26.86
C GLY A 246 -15.93 -3.38 -26.35
N GLN A 247 -15.43 -3.12 -25.15
CA GLN A 247 -14.40 -3.91 -24.51
C GLN A 247 -14.97 -5.01 -23.63
N LYS A 248 -14.19 -6.08 -23.39
CA LYS A 248 -14.54 -7.11 -22.42
C LYS A 248 -14.43 -6.52 -21.01
N PRO A 249 -15.52 -6.60 -20.20
CA PRO A 249 -15.50 -5.99 -18.87
C PRO A 249 -14.49 -6.66 -17.94
N GLN A 250 -13.76 -5.85 -17.17
CA GLN A 250 -12.81 -6.26 -16.15
C GLN A 250 -13.47 -7.03 -15.00
N PHE A 251 -12.68 -7.79 -14.26
CA PHE A 251 -13.07 -8.27 -12.93
C PHE A 251 -12.76 -7.21 -11.88
N GLY A 252 -13.62 -7.08 -10.88
CA GLY A 252 -13.33 -6.34 -9.67
C GLY A 252 -12.86 -7.27 -8.58
N LEU A 253 -11.78 -6.92 -7.89
CA LEU A 253 -11.24 -7.66 -6.76
C LEU A 253 -11.16 -6.73 -5.55
N LEU A 254 -12.00 -7.00 -4.55
CA LEU A 254 -12.15 -6.16 -3.37
C LEU A 254 -11.32 -6.69 -2.21
N LEU A 255 -10.56 -5.79 -1.63
CA LEU A 255 -9.67 -6.02 -0.49
C LEU A 255 -10.22 -5.32 0.75
N PRO A 256 -9.99 -5.86 1.95
CA PRO A 256 -10.44 -5.24 3.18
C PRO A 256 -9.66 -3.94 3.46
N ILE A 257 -10.31 -3.05 4.19
CA ILE A 257 -9.68 -1.86 4.74
C ILE A 257 -8.96 -2.25 6.03
N LEU A 258 -7.68 -1.92 6.14
CA LEU A 258 -6.90 -2.23 7.33
C LEU A 258 -7.35 -1.37 8.51
N ILE A 259 -7.63 -2.00 9.63
CA ILE A 259 -7.87 -1.31 10.91
C ILE A 259 -6.53 -0.80 11.44
N GLY A 260 -6.51 0.40 12.01
CA GLY A 260 -5.32 1.04 12.54
C GLY A 260 -4.85 0.44 13.88
N THR A 261 -3.71 0.95 14.36
CA THR A 261 -3.10 0.51 15.63
C THR A 261 -3.94 0.84 16.87
N ASP A 262 -5.00 1.63 16.72
CA ASP A 262 -6.01 1.89 17.77
C ASP A 262 -6.99 0.71 17.96
N GLY A 263 -7.01 -0.24 17.04
CA GLY A 263 -7.85 -1.44 17.11
C GLY A 263 -9.31 -1.26 16.70
N VAL A 264 -9.74 -0.08 16.29
CA VAL A 264 -11.15 0.24 16.05
C VAL A 264 -11.39 0.92 14.71
N GLN A 265 -10.65 1.96 14.39
CA GLN A 265 -10.87 2.77 13.21
C GLN A 265 -9.96 2.33 12.06
N LYS A 266 -10.39 2.60 10.83
CA LYS A 266 -9.53 2.38 9.66
C LYS A 266 -8.19 3.08 9.83
N MET A 267 -7.12 2.45 9.37
CA MET A 267 -5.78 3.05 9.37
C MET A 267 -5.77 4.34 8.56
N SER A 268 -5.40 5.45 9.20
CA SER A 268 -5.39 6.77 8.57
C SER A 268 -4.37 7.71 9.20
N LYS A 269 -3.73 8.53 8.37
CA LYS A 269 -2.82 9.60 8.83
C LYS A 269 -3.54 10.63 9.70
N SER A 270 -4.75 11.02 9.31
CA SER A 270 -5.55 12.03 10.05
C SER A 270 -5.96 11.55 11.44
N LEU A 271 -6.08 10.25 11.64
CA LEU A 271 -6.40 9.64 12.93
C LEU A 271 -5.15 9.35 13.78
N GLY A 272 -3.96 9.40 13.20
CA GLY A 272 -2.71 9.11 13.90
C GLY A 272 -2.52 7.65 14.29
N ASN A 273 -3.37 6.73 13.80
CA ASN A 273 -3.38 5.30 14.07
C ASN A 273 -2.68 4.48 12.99
N TYR A 274 -1.78 5.09 12.23
CA TYR A 274 -1.12 4.47 11.07
C TYR A 274 0.33 4.06 11.36
N VAL A 275 0.83 3.15 10.50
CA VAL A 275 2.24 2.79 10.38
C VAL A 275 2.69 3.18 8.97
N GLY A 276 3.57 4.18 8.88
CA GLY A 276 4.08 4.70 7.60
C GLY A 276 5.17 3.82 7.00
N LEU A 277 5.28 3.79 5.67
CA LEU A 277 6.35 3.02 5.01
C LEU A 277 7.72 3.66 5.23
N SER A 278 7.79 4.98 5.25
CA SER A 278 9.01 5.76 5.46
C SER A 278 9.42 5.94 6.93
N GLU A 279 8.60 5.44 7.88
CA GLU A 279 8.95 5.51 9.30
C GLU A 279 10.24 4.76 9.61
N HIS A 280 11.00 5.31 10.57
CA HIS A 280 12.22 4.65 11.06
C HIS A 280 11.93 3.20 11.53
N PRO A 281 12.81 2.23 11.23
CA PRO A 281 12.60 0.81 11.56
C PRO A 281 12.15 0.57 13.00
N THR A 282 12.81 1.21 13.97
CA THR A 282 12.47 1.07 15.38
C THR A 282 11.07 1.57 15.72
N GLN A 283 10.65 2.71 15.15
CA GLN A 283 9.31 3.25 15.38
C GLN A 283 8.24 2.33 14.78
N LYS A 284 8.50 1.84 13.56
CA LYS A 284 7.63 0.87 12.88
C LYS A 284 7.49 -0.41 13.70
N TYR A 285 8.61 -0.96 14.19
CA TYR A 285 8.66 -2.14 15.03
C TYR A 285 7.81 -1.96 16.31
N GLN A 286 8.01 -0.86 17.02
CA GLN A 286 7.28 -0.55 18.25
C GLN A 286 5.76 -0.41 18.04
N LYS A 287 5.34 0.27 16.97
CA LYS A 287 3.92 0.39 16.63
C LYS A 287 3.29 -0.97 16.34
N LEU A 288 4.00 -1.85 15.62
CA LEU A 288 3.52 -3.18 15.27
C LEU A 288 3.46 -4.13 16.48
N GLN A 289 4.38 -4.00 17.44
CA GLN A 289 4.28 -4.69 18.72
C GLN A 289 3.09 -4.23 19.58
N GLY A 290 2.53 -3.07 19.30
CA GLY A 290 1.34 -2.54 19.96
C GLY A 290 0.01 -2.87 19.26
N VAL A 291 0.03 -3.64 18.17
CA VAL A 291 -1.19 -4.05 17.47
C VAL A 291 -2.04 -4.94 18.38
N PRO A 292 -3.35 -4.65 18.56
CA PRO A 292 -4.25 -5.45 19.37
C PRO A 292 -4.33 -6.92 18.90
N ASP A 293 -4.43 -7.84 19.87
CA ASP A 293 -4.37 -9.28 19.61
C ASP A 293 -5.42 -9.75 18.58
N HIS A 294 -6.64 -9.20 18.63
CA HIS A 294 -7.74 -9.55 17.72
C HIS A 294 -7.49 -9.14 16.26
N LEU A 295 -6.52 -8.26 15.99
CA LEU A 295 -6.14 -7.84 14.64
C LEU A 295 -4.94 -8.60 14.08
N LEU A 296 -4.21 -9.35 14.89
CA LEU A 296 -2.94 -9.97 14.48
C LEU A 296 -3.12 -10.89 13.27
N GLU A 297 -4.14 -11.74 13.26
CA GLU A 297 -4.41 -12.66 12.15
C GLU A 297 -4.64 -11.88 10.85
N GLN A 298 -5.48 -10.83 10.89
CA GLN A 298 -5.72 -9.97 9.73
C GLN A 298 -4.43 -9.28 9.25
N TYR A 299 -3.60 -8.79 10.17
CA TYR A 299 -2.32 -8.16 9.81
C TYR A 299 -1.37 -9.16 9.16
N PHE A 300 -1.25 -10.39 9.67
CA PHE A 300 -0.46 -11.43 9.03
C PHE A 300 -0.99 -11.81 7.64
N GLU A 301 -2.31 -11.99 7.52
CA GLU A 301 -2.93 -12.36 6.25
C GLU A 301 -2.68 -11.31 5.16
N LEU A 302 -2.84 -10.03 5.50
CA LEU A 302 -2.83 -8.93 4.54
C LEU A 302 -1.44 -8.35 4.26
N LEU A 303 -0.52 -8.41 5.24
CA LEU A 303 0.74 -7.69 5.18
C LEU A 303 1.97 -8.60 5.09
N THR A 304 1.80 -9.92 5.22
CA THR A 304 2.91 -10.88 5.16
C THR A 304 2.57 -12.06 4.25
N ASP A 305 3.59 -12.84 3.89
CA ASP A 305 3.41 -14.10 3.14
C ASP A 305 3.51 -15.34 4.06
N LEU A 306 3.58 -15.10 5.39
CA LEU A 306 3.67 -16.19 6.36
C LEU A 306 2.38 -17.01 6.37
N PRO A 307 2.47 -18.36 6.39
CA PRO A 307 1.32 -19.23 6.56
C PRO A 307 0.66 -19.02 7.93
N LEU A 308 -0.65 -18.79 7.96
CA LEU A 308 -1.37 -18.51 9.21
C LEU A 308 -1.34 -19.68 10.20
N GLU A 309 -1.29 -20.90 9.69
CA GLU A 309 -1.20 -22.14 10.46
C GLU A 309 0.16 -22.36 11.15
N LYS A 310 1.17 -21.56 10.80
CA LYS A 310 2.52 -21.62 11.40
C LYS A 310 2.79 -20.50 12.39
N LEU A 311 1.80 -19.67 12.67
CA LEU A 311 1.96 -18.57 13.61
C LEU A 311 2.05 -19.09 15.06
N PRO A 312 2.86 -18.46 15.94
CA PRO A 312 2.91 -18.80 17.36
C PRO A 312 1.52 -18.70 18.02
N ASP A 313 1.25 -19.50 19.05
CA ASP A 313 0.00 -19.42 19.82
C ASP A 313 -0.05 -18.16 20.70
N ASN A 314 1.10 -17.75 21.26
CA ASN A 314 1.19 -16.62 22.17
C ASN A 314 1.04 -15.29 21.40
N PRO A 315 0.11 -14.40 21.77
CA PRO A 315 -0.08 -13.12 21.11
C PRO A 315 1.15 -12.22 21.11
N ARG A 316 1.96 -12.22 22.17
CA ARG A 316 3.21 -11.43 22.24
C ARG A 316 4.25 -11.90 21.24
N ASP A 317 4.36 -13.22 21.05
CA ASP A 317 5.26 -13.78 20.05
C ASP A 317 4.78 -13.48 18.64
N ARG A 318 3.45 -13.49 18.41
CA ARG A 318 2.85 -13.01 17.16
C ARG A 318 3.15 -11.54 16.92
N GLN A 319 2.97 -10.67 17.90
CA GLN A 319 3.27 -9.23 17.78
C GLN A 319 4.75 -9.01 17.43
N LYS A 320 5.65 -9.74 18.10
CA LYS A 320 7.08 -9.69 17.82
C LYS A 320 7.38 -10.16 16.40
N LEU A 321 6.86 -11.31 15.99
CA LEU A 321 7.05 -11.87 14.65
C LEU A 321 6.51 -10.96 13.56
N LEU A 322 5.32 -10.36 13.76
CA LEU A 322 4.74 -9.39 12.84
C LEU A 322 5.66 -8.17 12.67
N ALA A 323 6.15 -7.62 13.78
CA ALA A 323 7.04 -6.47 13.76
C ALA A 323 8.36 -6.77 13.03
N GLN A 324 8.97 -7.93 13.32
CA GLN A 324 10.17 -8.41 12.63
C GLN A 324 9.94 -8.56 11.13
N GLU A 325 8.86 -9.21 10.74
CA GLU A 325 8.55 -9.50 9.34
C GLU A 325 8.32 -8.21 8.53
N ILE A 326 7.51 -7.29 9.05
CA ILE A 326 7.24 -6.02 8.38
C ILE A 326 8.49 -5.14 8.31
N VAL A 327 9.28 -5.04 9.39
CA VAL A 327 10.53 -4.29 9.35
C VAL A 327 11.51 -4.92 8.36
N ARG A 328 11.62 -6.25 8.32
CA ARG A 328 12.45 -6.97 7.36
C ARG A 328 12.07 -6.67 5.92
N GLN A 329 10.78 -6.62 5.59
CA GLN A 329 10.28 -6.36 4.24
C GLN A 329 10.68 -4.97 3.72
N TYR A 330 10.68 -3.96 4.58
CA TYR A 330 10.91 -2.57 4.17
C TYR A 330 12.31 -2.03 4.47
N HIS A 331 13.04 -2.66 5.40
CA HIS A 331 14.33 -2.15 5.87
C HIS A 331 15.45 -3.21 5.89
N GLY A 332 15.12 -4.46 5.51
CA GLY A 332 16.08 -5.56 5.46
C GLY A 332 16.34 -6.25 6.82
N HIS A 333 17.09 -7.33 6.78
CA HIS A 333 17.40 -8.16 7.96
C HIS A 333 18.26 -7.43 8.99
N GLU A 334 19.21 -6.61 8.54
CA GLU A 334 20.13 -5.87 9.42
C GLU A 334 19.38 -4.92 10.36
N ALA A 335 18.34 -4.24 9.87
CA ALA A 335 17.51 -3.38 10.70
C ALA A 335 16.81 -4.12 11.83
N VAL A 336 16.36 -5.36 11.59
CA VAL A 336 15.75 -6.21 12.62
C VAL A 336 16.78 -6.61 13.66
N ASN A 337 17.97 -7.05 13.22
CA ASN A 337 19.06 -7.46 14.09
C ASN A 337 19.51 -6.31 15.02
N ASN A 338 19.62 -5.09 14.47
CA ASN A 338 20.01 -3.92 15.23
C ASN A 338 18.96 -3.56 16.30
N ILE A 339 17.68 -3.65 15.98
CA ILE A 339 16.60 -3.42 16.94
C ILE A 339 16.63 -4.47 18.06
N GLU A 340 16.85 -5.75 17.72
CA GLU A 340 16.90 -6.84 18.71
C GLU A 340 18.17 -6.79 19.57
N ALA A 341 19.28 -6.27 19.03
CA ALA A 341 20.49 -5.99 19.79
C ALA A 341 20.35 -4.80 20.76
N GLY A 342 19.21 -4.08 20.70
CA GLY A 342 18.93 -2.93 21.57
C GLY A 342 19.49 -1.61 21.04
N ASP A 343 19.73 -1.50 19.73
CA ASP A 343 20.13 -0.25 19.10
C ASP A 343 19.01 0.78 19.18
N VAL A 344 19.29 1.85 19.90
CA VAL A 344 18.39 3.00 20.03
C VAL A 344 18.62 3.93 18.83
N PRO A 345 17.57 4.39 18.12
CA PRO A 345 17.73 5.33 17.01
C PRO A 345 18.55 6.54 17.42
N GLU A 346 19.45 6.97 16.55
CA GLU A 346 20.28 8.14 16.80
C GLU A 346 19.62 9.42 16.25
N PHE A 347 19.72 10.50 17.04
CA PHE A 347 19.30 11.83 16.61
C PHE A 347 20.46 12.80 16.79
N SER A 348 20.89 13.43 15.69
CA SER A 348 22.00 14.36 15.72
C SER A 348 21.62 15.70 16.37
N LEU A 349 22.32 16.02 17.45
CA LEU A 349 22.20 17.30 18.15
C LEU A 349 22.64 18.51 17.32
N SER A 350 23.31 18.29 16.16
CA SER A 350 23.58 19.36 15.20
C SER A 350 22.31 20.01 14.60
N LYS A 351 21.15 19.34 14.72
CA LYS A 351 19.83 19.84 14.31
C LYS A 351 19.13 20.67 15.39
N VAL A 352 19.78 20.84 16.55
CA VAL A 352 19.21 21.53 17.71
C VAL A 352 19.97 22.84 17.94
N GLU A 353 19.26 23.95 18.00
CA GLU A 353 19.84 25.25 18.40
C GLU A 353 19.86 25.34 19.93
N PHE A 354 21.05 25.52 20.51
CA PHE A 354 21.26 25.65 21.94
C PHE A 354 21.43 27.14 22.37
N PRO A 355 20.92 27.50 23.57
CA PRO A 355 20.29 26.66 24.60
C PRO A 355 18.90 26.17 24.22
N ALA A 356 18.59 24.89 24.53
CA ALA A 356 17.38 24.22 24.07
C ALA A 356 16.55 23.66 25.25
N LYS A 357 15.22 23.92 25.24
CA LYS A 357 14.32 23.26 26.17
C LYS A 357 14.06 21.81 25.79
N LEU A 358 13.91 20.93 26.79
CA LEU A 358 13.62 19.52 26.57
C LEU A 358 12.37 19.30 25.69
N SER A 359 11.34 20.12 25.88
CA SER A 359 10.11 20.07 25.07
C SER A 359 10.35 20.36 23.57
N TYR A 360 11.32 21.20 23.24
CA TYR A 360 11.75 21.45 21.87
C TYR A 360 12.54 20.26 21.32
N ILE A 361 13.45 19.70 22.11
CA ILE A 361 14.24 18.51 21.71
C ILE A 361 13.32 17.31 21.44
N LEU A 362 12.30 17.09 22.27
CA LEU A 362 11.27 16.05 22.06
C LEU A 362 10.53 16.23 20.71
N ASN A 363 10.31 17.46 20.29
CA ASN A 363 9.66 17.76 19.02
C ASN A 363 10.60 17.53 17.84
N VAL A 364 11.80 18.11 17.84
CA VAL A 364 12.73 18.00 16.69
C VAL A 364 13.31 16.60 16.53
N SER A 365 13.40 15.83 17.62
CA SER A 365 13.78 14.41 17.57
C SER A 365 12.65 13.50 17.08
N GLY A 366 11.44 14.02 16.83
CA GLY A 366 10.30 13.25 16.36
C GLY A 366 9.58 12.42 17.44
N LEU A 367 9.99 12.53 18.69
CA LEU A 367 9.31 11.86 19.81
C LEU A 367 7.92 12.46 20.09
N CYS A 368 7.75 13.77 19.88
CA CYS A 368 6.48 14.49 20.00
C CYS A 368 6.15 15.24 18.70
N LYS A 369 4.86 15.45 18.43
CA LYS A 369 4.37 16.20 17.25
C LYS A 369 4.55 17.72 17.40
N SER A 370 4.73 18.22 18.61
CA SER A 370 4.92 19.66 18.91
C SER A 370 5.57 19.86 20.28
N GLY A 371 6.17 21.04 20.48
CA GLY A 371 6.71 21.43 21.78
C GLY A 371 5.63 21.52 22.87
N GLY A 372 4.38 21.83 22.53
CA GLY A 372 3.25 21.81 23.46
C GLY A 372 2.91 20.39 23.95
N GLU A 373 2.94 19.41 23.06
CA GLU A 373 2.81 18.00 23.42
C GLU A 373 3.97 17.57 24.31
N GLY A 374 5.21 17.97 23.96
CA GLY A 374 6.39 17.70 24.77
C GLY A 374 6.26 18.19 26.20
N LYS A 375 5.80 19.44 26.40
CA LYS A 375 5.54 19.99 27.75
C LYS A 375 4.54 19.14 28.53
N ARG A 376 3.41 18.82 27.93
CA ARG A 376 2.39 17.97 28.56
C ARG A 376 2.95 16.62 28.98
N LYS A 377 3.73 15.98 28.08
CA LYS A 377 4.34 14.67 28.35
C LYS A 377 5.38 14.71 29.48
N ILE A 378 6.12 15.80 29.63
CA ILE A 378 7.02 16.03 30.75
C ILE A 378 6.21 16.13 32.04
N GLN A 379 5.12 16.96 32.08
CA GLN A 379 4.23 17.08 33.23
C GLN A 379 3.60 15.75 33.65
N GLU A 380 3.15 14.95 32.69
CA GLU A 380 2.61 13.62 32.94
C GLU A 380 3.69 12.64 33.46
N GLY A 381 4.97 13.04 33.46
CA GLY A 381 6.11 12.22 33.87
C GLY A 381 6.38 11.04 32.91
N GLY A 382 5.98 11.20 31.66
CA GLY A 382 6.21 10.24 30.60
C GLY A 382 7.59 10.34 29.94
N VAL A 383 8.43 11.29 30.33
CA VAL A 383 9.76 11.51 29.73
C VAL A 383 10.87 11.04 30.68
N ARG A 384 11.86 10.33 30.11
CA ARG A 384 13.05 9.89 30.82
C ARG A 384 14.31 10.23 30.02
N LEU A 385 15.41 10.48 30.72
CA LEU A 385 16.73 10.65 30.14
C LEU A 385 17.68 9.66 30.83
N ASP A 386 18.22 8.71 30.08
CA ASP A 386 18.98 7.55 30.59
C ASP A 386 18.24 6.74 31.70
N GLY A 387 16.92 6.67 31.58
CA GLY A 387 16.06 6.00 32.56
C GLY A 387 15.56 6.89 33.68
N ASP A 388 16.17 8.04 33.95
CA ASP A 388 15.75 8.99 34.98
C ASP A 388 14.55 9.81 34.52
N ARG A 389 13.51 9.81 35.33
CA ARG A 389 12.27 10.53 35.04
C ARG A 389 12.46 12.05 35.15
N ILE A 390 12.11 12.77 34.10
CA ILE A 390 12.12 14.23 34.10
C ILE A 390 10.68 14.75 34.21
N THR A 391 10.44 15.59 35.20
CA THR A 391 9.15 16.23 35.46
C THR A 391 9.21 17.74 35.39
N ASP A 392 10.41 18.31 35.33
CA ASP A 392 10.61 19.74 35.14
C ASP A 392 10.29 20.15 33.71
N VAL A 393 9.19 20.88 33.51
CA VAL A 393 8.69 21.35 32.20
C VAL A 393 9.63 22.40 31.60
N ASP A 394 10.39 23.09 32.43
CA ASP A 394 11.34 24.10 31.98
C ASP A 394 12.76 23.61 31.87
N ALA A 395 12.96 22.28 32.04
CA ALA A 395 14.25 21.67 31.82
C ALA A 395 14.88 22.12 30.50
N SER A 396 16.10 22.67 30.57
CA SER A 396 16.83 23.18 29.42
C SER A 396 18.29 22.84 29.51
N PHE A 397 18.93 22.70 28.36
CA PHE A 397 20.32 22.32 28.19
C PHE A 397 21.06 23.43 27.47
N GLN A 398 22.27 23.73 27.92
CA GLN A 398 23.05 24.86 27.42
C GLN A 398 23.90 24.52 26.21
N ALA A 399 24.32 23.27 26.11
CA ALA A 399 25.19 22.82 25.04
C ALA A 399 24.94 21.34 24.65
N PRO A 400 25.27 20.93 23.42
CA PRO A 400 25.11 19.55 22.95
C PRO A 400 25.80 18.52 23.86
N GLY A 401 26.94 18.87 24.46
CA GLY A 401 27.71 17.96 25.32
C GLY A 401 26.98 17.47 26.58
N GLU A 402 25.95 18.18 27.02
CA GLU A 402 25.14 17.74 28.16
C GLU A 402 24.21 16.56 27.82
N LEU A 403 23.96 16.37 26.54
CA LEU A 403 23.01 15.38 26.02
C LEU A 403 23.68 14.31 25.13
N HIS A 404 24.88 14.56 24.65
CA HIS A 404 25.58 13.65 23.74
C HIS A 404 25.77 12.26 24.35
N GLY A 405 25.39 11.22 23.61
CA GLY A 405 25.43 9.82 24.05
C GLY A 405 24.23 9.38 24.90
N ARG A 406 23.44 10.32 25.40
CA ARG A 406 22.32 10.02 26.28
C ARG A 406 21.09 9.51 25.53
N VAL A 407 20.28 8.68 26.18
CA VAL A 407 19.05 8.11 25.63
C VAL A 407 17.84 8.85 26.16
N LEU A 408 17.14 9.56 25.27
CA LEU A 408 15.88 10.23 25.58
C LEU A 408 14.71 9.28 25.29
N GLN A 409 13.84 9.06 26.29
CA GLN A 409 12.71 8.15 26.22
C GLN A 409 11.39 8.90 26.44
N LEU A 410 10.37 8.56 25.65
CA LEU A 410 8.98 9.01 25.82
C LEU A 410 8.04 7.81 25.98
N GLY A 411 7.42 7.69 27.16
CA GLY A 411 6.58 6.56 27.52
C GLY A 411 7.38 5.27 27.60
N LYS A 412 6.75 4.12 27.26
CA LYS A 412 7.41 2.82 27.36
C LYS A 412 8.20 2.46 26.10
N ASN A 413 7.86 3.01 24.94
CA ASN A 413 8.23 2.42 23.65
C ASN A 413 8.91 3.38 22.67
N LYS A 414 9.13 4.65 23.01
CA LYS A 414 9.80 5.59 22.13
C LYS A 414 11.13 6.02 22.73
N PHE A 415 12.20 5.78 21.99
CA PHE A 415 13.57 6.07 22.41
C PHE A 415 14.34 6.76 21.28
N VAL A 416 15.30 7.61 21.66
CA VAL A 416 16.29 8.17 20.75
C VAL A 416 17.61 8.40 21.51
N ARG A 417 18.74 7.98 20.90
CA ARG A 417 20.08 8.35 21.38
C ARG A 417 20.45 9.69 20.78
N LEU A 418 20.84 10.62 21.62
CA LEU A 418 21.27 11.95 21.23
C LEU A 418 22.76 11.94 20.89
N VAL A 419 23.15 12.18 19.62
CA VAL A 419 24.54 12.10 19.12
C VAL A 419 24.99 13.43 18.46
#